data_627c634c7c01596c266f038b19a4fe37
#
_entry.id   627c634c7c01596c266f038b19a4fe37
#
_cell.length_a   1.000
_cell.length_b   1.000
_cell.length_c   1.000
_cell.angle_alpha   90.00
_cell.angle_beta   90.00
_cell.angle_gamma   90.00
#
_symmetry.space_group_name_H-M   'P 1'
#
loop_
_entity.id
_entity.type
_entity.pdbx_description
1 polymer ?
#
loop_
_entity_poly.entity_id
_entity_poly.type
_entity_poly.pdbx_seq_one_letter_code
_entity_poly.pdbx_strand_id
1 'polypeptide(L)'
;MTPVTTFSGKTVALFGLGGSGLATALALKAGGAHVIACDDNPAKMAEAADKGIETGDLRQLDWSTVSALVLSPGVPLTHPEPHWSARLAKEAGVEIIGDIELFCRERAKVAPSAPFVAITGTNGKSTTTALVAHILREAGRDVQMGGNIGTAILSLDPPADDRVHVVECSSFQIDLAPSLAPTIGVHLNLSPDHIDRHGSMENYAAIKERLVAKAGLAVIGVDDPMSRAIAHRCQESGANVAFVSVEPIDGKGVFADGETLVGVKDGEAAPVAKLSGIGSLRGAHNAQNAAAAVAVSLALSVSPEKIRSGLHTFPGLPHRMEEVGRIGEALFINDSKATNADSTEKALKSFDNILWILGGKAKEGGIAPLKKYFPKIRKAYLIGEATDAFAETLGNDVPHVRSGALDKAVEQAAADAAAMKGPSVVLLSPACASYDQFPNYEVRGNAFRDLVRALPGVEAKGA
;
A
#
# COMPACT_ATOMS: atom_id res chain seq x y z
N MET A 1 -12.88 10.00 -13.96
CA MET A 1 -13.52 8.66 -13.86
C MET A 1 -13.41 7.96 -15.20
N THR A 2 -13.02 6.70 -15.21
CA THR A 2 -12.92 5.84 -16.40
C THR A 2 -14.27 5.13 -16.66
N PRO A 3 -15.05 5.49 -17.70
CA PRO A 3 -16.26 4.75 -18.05
C PRO A 3 -15.90 3.35 -18.53
N VAL A 4 -16.64 2.34 -18.09
CA VAL A 4 -16.40 0.94 -18.49
C VAL A 4 -17.37 0.57 -19.61
N THR A 5 -16.91 0.74 -20.85
CA THR A 5 -17.74 0.52 -22.06
C THR A 5 -17.75 -0.94 -22.54
N THR A 6 -16.90 -1.79 -21.99
CA THR A 6 -16.81 -3.23 -22.35
C THR A 6 -18.05 -4.04 -21.95
N PHE A 7 -18.89 -3.48 -21.07
CA PHE A 7 -20.18 -4.05 -20.66
C PHE A 7 -21.40 -3.23 -21.11
N SER A 8 -21.22 -2.33 -22.10
CA SER A 8 -22.33 -1.52 -22.62
C SER A 8 -23.49 -2.40 -23.11
N GLY A 9 -24.72 -2.09 -22.67
CA GLY A 9 -25.94 -2.84 -22.99
C GLY A 9 -26.07 -4.20 -22.29
N LYS A 10 -25.16 -4.55 -21.39
CA LYS A 10 -25.19 -5.81 -20.64
C LYS A 10 -25.62 -5.58 -19.19
N THR A 11 -26.22 -6.60 -18.58
CA THR A 11 -26.53 -6.61 -17.14
C THR A 11 -25.33 -7.12 -16.35
N VAL A 12 -24.92 -6.35 -15.35
CA VAL A 12 -23.82 -6.65 -14.43
C VAL A 12 -24.32 -6.64 -13.00
N ALA A 13 -24.17 -7.75 -12.30
CA ALA A 13 -24.36 -7.81 -10.85
C ALA A 13 -23.11 -7.28 -10.15
N LEU A 14 -23.29 -6.49 -9.09
CA LEU A 14 -22.19 -5.99 -8.28
C LEU A 14 -22.48 -6.24 -6.79
N PHE A 15 -21.52 -6.83 -6.08
CA PHE A 15 -21.61 -7.00 -4.64
C PHE A 15 -20.47 -6.31 -3.89
N GLY A 16 -20.85 -5.50 -2.89
CA GLY A 16 -19.96 -4.71 -2.06
C GLY A 16 -19.82 -3.25 -2.54
N LEU A 17 -20.51 -2.34 -1.85
CA LEU A 17 -20.60 -0.91 -2.16
C LEU A 17 -19.67 -0.05 -1.27
N GLY A 18 -18.53 -0.62 -0.84
CA GLY A 18 -17.43 0.17 -0.28
C GLY A 18 -16.89 1.18 -1.29
N GLY A 19 -15.87 1.95 -0.92
CA GLY A 19 -15.36 3.05 -1.77
C GLY A 19 -15.04 2.64 -3.20
N SER A 20 -14.34 1.51 -3.41
CA SER A 20 -14.05 1.00 -4.76
C SER A 20 -15.30 0.43 -5.46
N GLY A 21 -16.20 -0.25 -4.73
CA GLY A 21 -17.40 -0.84 -5.31
C GLY A 21 -18.39 0.20 -5.84
N LEU A 22 -18.64 1.28 -5.08
CA LEU A 22 -19.49 2.36 -5.54
C LEU A 22 -18.89 3.08 -6.76
N ALA A 23 -17.58 3.34 -6.74
CA ALA A 23 -16.87 3.91 -7.90
C ALA A 23 -16.99 3.01 -9.14
N THR A 24 -16.91 1.71 -8.94
CA THR A 24 -17.06 0.70 -10.01
C THR A 24 -18.48 0.70 -10.58
N ALA A 25 -19.50 0.73 -9.73
CA ALA A 25 -20.90 0.81 -10.17
C ALA A 25 -21.17 2.05 -11.03
N LEU A 26 -20.64 3.20 -10.59
CA LEU A 26 -20.75 4.46 -11.35
C LEU A 26 -20.04 4.41 -12.69
N ALA A 27 -18.84 3.81 -12.74
CA ALA A 27 -18.05 3.67 -13.96
C ALA A 27 -18.73 2.73 -14.98
N LEU A 28 -19.30 1.62 -14.53
CA LEU A 28 -20.09 0.70 -15.35
C LEU A 28 -21.34 1.39 -15.90
N LYS A 29 -22.10 2.08 -15.06
CA LYS A 29 -23.28 2.85 -15.49
C LYS A 29 -22.91 3.91 -16.52
N ALA A 30 -21.83 4.68 -16.27
CA ALA A 30 -21.35 5.68 -17.22
C ALA A 30 -20.90 5.07 -18.57
N GLY A 31 -20.45 3.82 -18.56
CA GLY A 31 -20.11 3.04 -19.75
C GLY A 31 -21.31 2.39 -20.46
N GLY A 32 -22.53 2.56 -19.93
CA GLY A 32 -23.77 2.04 -20.54
C GLY A 32 -24.16 0.63 -20.10
N ALA A 33 -23.60 0.10 -19.03
CA ALA A 33 -24.05 -1.16 -18.43
C ALA A 33 -25.33 -0.95 -17.59
N HIS A 34 -26.18 -1.97 -17.52
CA HIS A 34 -27.26 -2.09 -16.55
C HIS A 34 -26.69 -2.73 -15.28
N VAL A 35 -26.51 -1.94 -14.23
CA VAL A 35 -25.86 -2.39 -12.98
C VAL A 35 -26.91 -2.62 -11.91
N ILE A 36 -26.93 -3.83 -11.35
CA ILE A 36 -27.74 -4.17 -10.17
C ILE A 36 -26.77 -4.44 -9.01
N ALA A 37 -26.77 -3.54 -8.03
CA ALA A 37 -25.80 -3.54 -6.94
C ALA A 37 -26.43 -3.99 -5.61
N CYS A 38 -25.64 -4.70 -4.79
CA CYS A 38 -26.02 -5.17 -3.47
C CYS A 38 -24.88 -4.96 -2.46
N ASP A 39 -25.24 -4.71 -1.22
CA ASP A 39 -24.32 -4.69 -0.07
C ASP A 39 -25.08 -5.20 1.16
N ASP A 40 -24.38 -5.78 2.11
CA ASP A 40 -24.98 -6.17 3.39
C ASP A 40 -25.34 -4.97 4.28
N ASN A 41 -24.79 -3.79 3.98
CA ASN A 41 -25.06 -2.53 4.69
C ASN A 41 -26.15 -1.73 3.96
N PRO A 42 -27.38 -1.60 4.53
CA PRO A 42 -28.47 -0.85 3.92
C PRO A 42 -28.15 0.62 3.63
N ALA A 43 -27.30 1.25 4.46
CA ALA A 43 -26.92 2.66 4.25
C ALA A 43 -26.08 2.84 2.98
N LYS A 44 -25.22 1.87 2.64
CA LYS A 44 -24.46 1.88 1.38
C LYS A 44 -25.34 1.63 0.17
N MET A 45 -26.36 0.79 0.30
CA MET A 45 -27.38 0.59 -0.75
C MET A 45 -28.17 1.87 -0.99
N ALA A 46 -28.60 2.56 0.07
CA ALA A 46 -29.26 3.85 -0.04
C ALA A 46 -28.35 4.91 -0.72
N GLU A 47 -27.08 5.02 -0.30
CA GLU A 47 -26.13 5.92 -0.94
C GLU A 47 -25.95 5.64 -2.44
N ALA A 48 -25.89 4.38 -2.84
CA ALA A 48 -25.79 3.98 -4.24
C ALA A 48 -27.07 4.34 -5.02
N ALA A 49 -28.25 4.11 -4.43
CA ALA A 49 -29.54 4.46 -5.01
C ALA A 49 -29.68 5.97 -5.22
N ASP A 50 -29.26 6.79 -4.25
CA ASP A 50 -29.24 8.25 -4.34
C ASP A 50 -28.35 8.76 -5.51
N LYS A 51 -27.30 7.99 -5.86
CA LYS A 51 -26.45 8.23 -7.03
C LYS A 51 -27.01 7.61 -8.31
N GLY A 52 -28.23 7.07 -8.24
CA GLY A 52 -28.96 6.49 -9.35
C GLY A 52 -28.44 5.14 -9.81
N ILE A 53 -27.79 4.37 -8.96
CA ILE A 53 -27.48 2.93 -9.19
C ILE A 53 -28.70 2.12 -8.74
N GLU A 54 -29.15 1.21 -9.59
CA GLU A 54 -30.18 0.25 -9.19
C GLU A 54 -29.62 -0.69 -8.12
N THR A 55 -30.36 -0.83 -7.02
CA THR A 55 -29.98 -1.69 -5.91
C THR A 55 -31.04 -2.78 -5.70
N GLY A 56 -30.61 -4.00 -5.42
CA GLY A 56 -31.52 -5.12 -5.23
C GLY A 56 -30.86 -6.33 -4.59
N ASP A 57 -31.69 -7.29 -4.15
CA ASP A 57 -31.20 -8.57 -3.65
C ASP A 57 -30.78 -9.48 -4.81
N LEU A 58 -29.47 -9.71 -4.95
CA LEU A 58 -28.90 -10.55 -6.02
C LEU A 58 -29.38 -12.02 -5.96
N ARG A 59 -29.99 -12.47 -4.85
CA ARG A 59 -30.59 -13.80 -4.75
C ARG A 59 -31.86 -13.92 -5.59
N GLN A 60 -32.48 -12.80 -5.95
CA GLN A 60 -33.73 -12.74 -6.73
C GLN A 60 -33.48 -12.50 -8.22
N LEU A 61 -32.22 -12.34 -8.64
CA LEU A 61 -31.87 -12.11 -10.04
C LEU A 61 -32.03 -13.41 -10.87
N ASP A 62 -32.46 -13.22 -12.11
CA ASP A 62 -32.26 -14.23 -13.15
C ASP A 62 -30.80 -14.19 -13.64
N TRP A 63 -29.98 -15.04 -13.05
CA TRP A 63 -28.55 -15.12 -13.36
C TRP A 63 -28.24 -15.51 -14.79
N SER A 64 -29.21 -16.07 -15.56
CA SER A 64 -29.02 -16.34 -16.98
C SER A 64 -28.89 -15.08 -17.83
N THR A 65 -29.36 -13.94 -17.32
CA THR A 65 -29.26 -12.64 -17.97
C THR A 65 -28.04 -11.82 -17.54
N VAL A 66 -27.31 -12.28 -16.52
CA VAL A 66 -26.15 -11.58 -15.94
C VAL A 66 -24.89 -11.93 -16.70
N SER A 67 -24.17 -10.93 -17.17
CA SER A 67 -22.92 -11.11 -17.94
C SER A 67 -21.69 -11.27 -17.07
N ALA A 68 -21.70 -10.67 -15.87
CA ALA A 68 -20.60 -10.78 -14.89
C ALA A 68 -21.11 -10.45 -13.48
N LEU A 69 -20.48 -11.07 -12.47
CA LEU A 69 -20.50 -10.58 -11.10
C LEU A 69 -19.22 -9.75 -10.86
N VAL A 70 -19.39 -8.48 -10.54
CA VAL A 70 -18.30 -7.66 -10.04
C VAL A 70 -18.26 -7.75 -8.52
N LEU A 71 -17.17 -8.28 -7.99
CA LEU A 71 -17.01 -8.52 -6.56
C LEU A 71 -16.02 -7.51 -5.96
N SER A 72 -16.42 -6.84 -4.89
CA SER A 72 -15.51 -5.98 -4.14
C SER A 72 -14.38 -6.81 -3.50
N PRO A 73 -13.11 -6.34 -3.50
CA PRO A 73 -11.96 -7.13 -3.01
C PRO A 73 -12.08 -7.58 -1.55
N GLY A 74 -12.84 -6.84 -0.72
CA GLY A 74 -13.13 -7.21 0.67
C GLY A 74 -14.00 -8.46 0.84
N VAL A 75 -14.77 -8.82 -0.18
CA VAL A 75 -15.72 -9.94 -0.16
C VAL A 75 -15.00 -11.26 -0.43
N PRO A 76 -15.19 -12.33 0.36
CA PRO A 76 -14.52 -13.61 0.17
C PRO A 76 -14.87 -14.26 -1.17
N LEU A 77 -13.85 -14.49 -2.01
CA LEU A 77 -14.01 -15.26 -3.25
C LEU A 77 -13.94 -16.77 -2.98
N THR A 78 -13.04 -17.20 -2.08
CA THR A 78 -12.75 -18.61 -1.80
C THR A 78 -12.71 -18.94 -0.31
N HIS A 79 -11.92 -18.22 0.50
CA HIS A 79 -11.65 -18.52 1.90
C HIS A 79 -12.15 -17.41 2.86
N PRO A 80 -12.57 -17.79 4.10
CA PRO A 80 -12.65 -19.15 4.64
C PRO A 80 -13.73 -20.00 3.92
N GLU A 81 -14.76 -19.37 3.37
CA GLU A 81 -15.74 -19.91 2.44
C GLU A 81 -16.16 -18.85 1.42
N PRO A 82 -16.54 -19.26 0.19
CA PRO A 82 -17.02 -18.30 -0.81
C PRO A 82 -18.26 -17.58 -0.31
N HIS A 83 -18.30 -16.27 -0.51
CA HIS A 83 -19.50 -15.48 -0.24
C HIS A 83 -20.69 -16.00 -1.05
N TRP A 84 -21.91 -15.88 -0.52
CA TRP A 84 -23.11 -16.39 -1.18
C TRP A 84 -23.29 -15.86 -2.62
N SER A 85 -22.95 -14.60 -2.90
CA SER A 85 -23.01 -14.03 -4.25
C SER A 85 -22.02 -14.69 -5.21
N ALA A 86 -20.82 -15.01 -4.74
CA ALA A 86 -19.82 -15.74 -5.53
C ALA A 86 -20.28 -17.18 -5.82
N ARG A 87 -20.96 -17.85 -4.86
CA ARG A 87 -21.54 -19.17 -5.08
C ARG A 87 -22.62 -19.13 -6.17
N LEU A 88 -23.57 -18.18 -6.10
CA LEU A 88 -24.63 -18.03 -7.10
C LEU A 88 -24.05 -17.78 -8.51
N ALA A 89 -23.09 -16.87 -8.65
CA ALA A 89 -22.45 -16.60 -9.94
C ALA A 89 -21.75 -17.86 -10.48
N LYS A 90 -21.02 -18.59 -9.64
CA LYS A 90 -20.35 -19.83 -10.03
C LYS A 90 -21.32 -20.93 -10.46
N GLU A 91 -22.42 -21.11 -9.75
CA GLU A 91 -23.47 -22.08 -10.07
C GLU A 91 -24.15 -21.74 -11.42
N ALA A 92 -24.31 -20.46 -11.70
CA ALA A 92 -24.85 -19.98 -12.97
C ALA A 92 -23.82 -19.93 -14.13
N GLY A 93 -22.54 -20.24 -13.88
CA GLY A 93 -21.49 -20.14 -14.89
C GLY A 93 -21.14 -18.71 -15.28
N VAL A 94 -21.49 -17.72 -14.43
CA VAL A 94 -21.21 -16.30 -14.64
C VAL A 94 -19.79 -15.97 -14.14
N GLU A 95 -19.02 -15.23 -14.95
CA GLU A 95 -17.66 -14.81 -14.57
C GLU A 95 -17.68 -13.89 -13.34
N ILE A 96 -16.66 -14.06 -12.47
CA ILE A 96 -16.48 -13.23 -11.27
C ILE A 96 -15.20 -12.43 -11.46
N ILE A 97 -15.33 -11.10 -11.45
CA ILE A 97 -14.24 -10.16 -11.74
C ILE A 97 -14.25 -8.98 -10.77
N GLY A 98 -13.19 -8.18 -10.78
CA GLY A 98 -13.06 -6.97 -9.96
C GLY A 98 -12.79 -5.70 -10.75
N ASP A 99 -12.57 -4.62 -10.02
CA ASP A 99 -12.31 -3.29 -10.56
C ASP A 99 -11.05 -3.23 -11.45
N ILE A 100 -9.98 -3.93 -11.07
CA ILE A 100 -8.74 -4.02 -11.85
C ILE A 100 -8.98 -4.71 -13.20
N GLU A 101 -9.77 -5.79 -13.21
CA GLU A 101 -10.12 -6.48 -14.46
C GLU A 101 -10.89 -5.56 -15.42
N LEU A 102 -11.87 -4.84 -14.89
CA LEU A 102 -12.65 -3.88 -15.70
C LEU A 102 -11.75 -2.80 -16.32
N PHE A 103 -10.81 -2.27 -15.54
CA PHE A 103 -9.81 -1.33 -16.04
C PHE A 103 -8.91 -1.96 -17.11
N CYS A 104 -8.42 -3.19 -16.92
CA CYS A 104 -7.59 -3.88 -17.90
C CYS A 104 -8.31 -4.06 -19.24
N ARG A 105 -9.58 -4.50 -19.20
CA ARG A 105 -10.40 -4.66 -20.40
C ARG A 105 -10.67 -3.33 -21.11
N GLU A 106 -10.99 -2.29 -20.34
CA GLU A 106 -11.24 -0.97 -20.91
C GLU A 106 -9.97 -0.38 -21.53
N ARG A 107 -8.82 -0.46 -20.82
CA ARG A 107 -7.52 -0.04 -21.36
C ARG A 107 -7.17 -0.76 -22.66
N ALA A 108 -7.35 -2.08 -22.72
CA ALA A 108 -7.09 -2.87 -23.92
C ALA A 108 -7.96 -2.45 -25.10
N LYS A 109 -9.18 -1.94 -24.83
CA LYS A 109 -10.12 -1.47 -25.84
C LYS A 109 -9.81 -0.07 -26.34
N VAL A 110 -9.53 0.88 -25.42
CA VAL A 110 -9.49 2.32 -25.77
C VAL A 110 -8.08 2.87 -25.97
N ALA A 111 -7.08 2.31 -25.28
CA ALA A 111 -5.69 2.75 -25.37
C ALA A 111 -4.74 1.59 -25.00
N PRO A 112 -4.58 0.58 -25.86
CA PRO A 112 -3.79 -0.62 -25.57
C PRO A 112 -2.31 -0.34 -25.31
N SER A 113 -1.77 0.76 -25.84
CA SER A 113 -0.39 1.24 -25.62
C SER A 113 -0.21 2.09 -24.37
N ALA A 114 -1.29 2.56 -23.71
CA ALA A 114 -1.20 3.36 -22.49
C ALA A 114 -0.34 2.67 -21.44
N PRO A 115 0.70 3.33 -20.88
CA PRO A 115 1.56 2.72 -19.89
C PRO A 115 0.78 2.40 -18.61
N PHE A 116 0.86 1.14 -18.17
CA PHE A 116 0.23 0.64 -16.95
C PHE A 116 1.27 -0.02 -16.07
N VAL A 117 1.53 0.57 -14.90
CA VAL A 117 2.42 0.05 -13.86
C VAL A 117 1.55 -0.50 -12.74
N ALA A 118 1.59 -1.81 -12.53
CA ALA A 118 0.88 -2.47 -11.44
C ALA A 118 1.86 -2.93 -10.36
N ILE A 119 1.58 -2.64 -9.08
CA ILE A 119 2.52 -2.84 -7.98
C ILE A 119 1.87 -3.69 -6.89
N THR A 120 2.52 -4.79 -6.52
CA THR A 120 2.12 -5.67 -5.42
C THR A 120 3.29 -6.06 -4.52
N GLY A 121 3.01 -6.80 -3.48
CA GLY A 121 3.93 -7.29 -2.46
C GLY A 121 3.21 -7.42 -1.12
N THR A 122 3.83 -7.99 -0.11
CA THR A 122 3.26 -7.93 1.24
C THR A 122 3.46 -6.54 1.82
N ASN A 123 4.67 -6.01 1.74
CA ASN A 123 5.06 -4.71 2.29
C ASN A 123 5.60 -3.77 1.21
N GLY A 124 5.59 -2.46 1.48
CA GLY A 124 6.20 -1.45 0.59
C GLY A 124 5.34 -0.96 -0.56
N LYS A 125 4.23 -1.62 -0.89
CA LYS A 125 3.34 -1.28 -2.02
C LYS A 125 3.04 0.21 -2.14
N SER A 126 2.43 0.78 -1.11
CA SER A 126 1.97 2.17 -1.13
C SER A 126 3.12 3.17 -1.30
N THR A 127 4.25 2.94 -0.61
CA THR A 127 5.44 3.77 -0.73
C THR A 127 6.00 3.71 -2.15
N THR A 128 6.14 2.51 -2.72
CA THR A 128 6.64 2.32 -4.08
C THR A 128 5.70 2.94 -5.10
N THR A 129 4.38 2.74 -4.96
CA THR A 129 3.37 3.33 -5.86
C THR A 129 3.45 4.86 -5.86
N ALA A 130 3.50 5.47 -4.67
CA ALA A 130 3.60 6.91 -4.55
C ALA A 130 4.95 7.45 -5.05
N LEU A 131 6.04 6.75 -4.78
CA LEU A 131 7.38 7.16 -5.21
C LEU A 131 7.51 7.09 -6.75
N VAL A 132 7.04 6.01 -7.37
CA VAL A 132 6.99 5.89 -8.84
C VAL A 132 6.17 7.03 -9.44
N ALA A 133 4.96 7.26 -8.93
CA ALA A 133 4.09 8.33 -9.42
C ALA A 133 4.73 9.71 -9.25
N HIS A 134 5.42 9.95 -8.12
CA HIS A 134 6.10 11.21 -7.86
C HIS A 134 7.27 11.43 -8.83
N ILE A 135 8.17 10.44 -9.01
CA ILE A 135 9.30 10.54 -9.96
C ILE A 135 8.80 10.81 -11.38
N LEU A 136 7.74 10.14 -11.81
CA LEU A 136 7.19 10.32 -13.15
C LEU A 136 6.57 11.71 -13.33
N ARG A 137 5.88 12.27 -12.32
CA ARG A 137 5.34 13.65 -12.34
C ARG A 137 6.46 14.68 -12.40
N GLU A 138 7.51 14.53 -11.58
CA GLU A 138 8.71 15.37 -11.63
C GLU A 138 9.42 15.29 -12.98
N ALA A 139 9.29 14.16 -13.67
CA ALA A 139 9.77 14.02 -15.03
C ALA A 139 8.85 14.65 -16.09
N GLY A 140 7.70 15.23 -15.69
CA GLY A 140 6.75 15.91 -16.57
C GLY A 140 5.75 14.98 -17.26
N ARG A 141 5.53 13.75 -16.74
CA ARG A 141 4.55 12.79 -17.30
C ARG A 141 3.15 13.07 -16.75
N ASP A 142 2.12 12.81 -17.55
CA ASP A 142 0.73 12.70 -17.08
C ASP A 142 0.57 11.39 -16.30
N VAL A 143 0.31 11.47 -14.98
CA VAL A 143 0.30 10.32 -14.07
C VAL A 143 -0.97 10.26 -13.27
N GLN A 144 -1.69 9.17 -13.42
CA GLN A 144 -2.81 8.76 -12.58
C GLN A 144 -2.33 7.72 -11.56
N MET A 145 -2.59 7.96 -10.28
CA MET A 145 -2.19 7.06 -9.19
C MET A 145 -3.40 6.63 -8.37
N GLY A 146 -3.52 5.34 -8.12
CA GLY A 146 -4.62 4.83 -7.32
C GLY A 146 -4.61 3.31 -7.14
N GLY A 147 -5.81 2.71 -7.04
CA GLY A 147 -6.02 1.28 -6.81
C GLY A 147 -6.33 0.99 -5.34
N ASN A 148 -5.54 0.13 -4.70
CA ASN A 148 -5.67 -0.20 -3.27
C ASN A 148 -5.20 0.93 -2.33
N ILE A 149 -4.66 2.01 -2.87
CA ILE A 149 -4.27 3.23 -2.16
C ILE A 149 -4.98 4.44 -2.77
N GLY A 150 -5.44 5.33 -1.89
CA GLY A 150 -6.00 6.62 -2.29
C GLY A 150 -7.26 6.48 -3.16
N THR A 151 -7.15 6.83 -4.44
CA THR A 151 -8.27 6.86 -5.37
C THR A 151 -8.53 5.49 -5.99
N ALA A 152 -9.79 5.02 -5.97
CA ALA A 152 -10.17 3.77 -6.66
C ALA A 152 -9.82 3.84 -8.16
N ILE A 153 -9.36 2.73 -8.74
CA ILE A 153 -8.81 2.73 -10.12
C ILE A 153 -9.78 3.28 -11.16
N LEU A 154 -11.06 2.95 -11.07
CA LEU A 154 -12.07 3.43 -12.01
C LEU A 154 -12.52 4.87 -11.75
N SER A 155 -12.13 5.48 -10.63
CA SER A 155 -12.29 6.93 -10.39
C SER A 155 -11.20 7.77 -11.05
N LEU A 156 -10.11 7.15 -11.49
CA LEU A 156 -9.02 7.83 -12.22
C LEU A 156 -9.48 8.24 -13.62
N ASP A 157 -8.73 9.14 -14.25
CA ASP A 157 -8.97 9.53 -15.64
C ASP A 157 -8.75 8.36 -16.60
N PRO A 158 -9.49 8.32 -17.71
CA PRO A 158 -9.39 7.20 -18.67
C PRO A 158 -7.98 6.96 -19.20
N PRO A 159 -7.63 5.73 -19.58
CA PRO A 159 -6.37 5.43 -20.25
C PRO A 159 -6.20 6.27 -21.53
N ALA A 160 -4.97 6.79 -21.73
CA ALA A 160 -4.52 7.49 -22.92
C ALA A 160 -3.06 7.12 -23.20
N ASP A 161 -2.59 7.23 -24.43
CA ASP A 161 -1.28 6.72 -24.85
C ASP A 161 -0.09 7.34 -24.12
N ASP A 162 -0.21 8.58 -23.68
CA ASP A 162 0.79 9.34 -22.93
C ASP A 162 0.56 9.35 -21.41
N ARG A 163 -0.59 8.84 -20.95
CA ARG A 163 -0.98 8.80 -19.55
C ARG A 163 -0.55 7.53 -18.86
N VAL A 164 0.28 7.66 -17.83
CA VAL A 164 0.77 6.53 -17.04
C VAL A 164 -0.16 6.27 -15.87
N HIS A 165 -0.73 5.06 -15.80
CA HIS A 165 -1.45 4.60 -14.62
C HIS A 165 -0.49 3.84 -13.70
N VAL A 166 -0.31 4.32 -12.46
CA VAL A 166 0.50 3.67 -11.41
C VAL A 166 -0.44 3.18 -10.33
N VAL A 167 -0.62 1.86 -10.26
CA VAL A 167 -1.72 1.24 -9.52
C VAL A 167 -1.21 0.26 -8.48
N GLU A 168 -1.57 0.50 -7.22
CA GLU A 168 -1.38 -0.48 -6.15
C GLU A 168 -2.42 -1.60 -6.28
N CYS A 169 -1.97 -2.85 -6.31
CA CYS A 169 -2.84 -4.02 -6.37
C CYS A 169 -2.67 -4.89 -5.12
N SER A 170 -3.77 -5.10 -4.38
CA SER A 170 -3.83 -6.13 -3.34
C SER A 170 -3.92 -7.53 -3.96
N SER A 171 -3.62 -8.57 -3.17
CA SER A 171 -3.81 -9.96 -3.62
C SER A 171 -5.27 -10.27 -3.97
N PHE A 172 -6.22 -9.67 -3.26
CA PHE A 172 -7.65 -9.83 -3.53
C PHE A 172 -8.06 -9.23 -4.88
N GLN A 173 -7.50 -8.08 -5.23
CA GLN A 173 -7.74 -7.45 -6.54
C GLN A 173 -7.11 -8.24 -7.68
N ILE A 174 -5.90 -8.77 -7.47
CA ILE A 174 -5.22 -9.62 -8.48
C ILE A 174 -6.01 -10.91 -8.71
N ASP A 175 -6.56 -11.49 -7.65
CA ASP A 175 -7.36 -12.72 -7.75
C ASP A 175 -8.62 -12.54 -8.59
N LEU A 176 -9.19 -11.34 -8.58
CA LEU A 176 -10.35 -10.92 -9.39
C LEU A 176 -9.98 -10.31 -10.77
N ALA A 177 -8.71 -10.42 -11.20
CA ALA A 177 -8.22 -9.81 -12.44
C ALA A 177 -7.52 -10.84 -13.36
N PRO A 178 -8.28 -11.76 -14.00
CA PRO A 178 -7.72 -12.85 -14.82
C PRO A 178 -6.95 -12.38 -16.06
N SER A 179 -7.27 -11.21 -16.63
CA SER A 179 -6.60 -10.67 -17.82
C SER A 179 -5.49 -9.66 -17.47
N LEU A 180 -5.10 -9.54 -16.19
CA LEU A 180 -4.08 -8.60 -15.74
C LEU A 180 -2.74 -8.83 -16.46
N ALA A 181 -2.37 -7.88 -17.32
CA ALA A 181 -1.13 -7.86 -18.09
C ALA A 181 -0.61 -6.40 -18.16
N PRO A 182 0.08 -5.92 -17.11
CA PRO A 182 0.58 -4.56 -17.08
C PRO A 182 1.78 -4.37 -18.03
N THR A 183 2.03 -3.13 -18.43
CA THR A 183 3.27 -2.76 -19.14
C THR A 183 4.49 -3.07 -18.26
N ILE A 184 4.40 -2.73 -16.96
CA ILE A 184 5.39 -3.06 -15.96
C ILE A 184 4.66 -3.62 -14.73
N GLY A 185 4.96 -4.87 -14.38
CA GLY A 185 4.49 -5.49 -13.15
C GLY A 185 5.58 -5.45 -12.08
N VAL A 186 5.25 -5.00 -10.87
CA VAL A 186 6.19 -4.93 -9.75
C VAL A 186 5.74 -5.84 -8.63
N HIS A 187 6.59 -6.79 -8.26
CA HIS A 187 6.44 -7.63 -7.08
C HIS A 187 7.57 -7.36 -6.10
N LEU A 188 7.25 -6.79 -4.93
CA LEU A 188 8.27 -6.29 -4.01
C LEU A 188 8.83 -7.39 -3.09
N ASN A 189 7.96 -8.12 -2.41
CA ASN A 189 8.34 -9.10 -1.40
C ASN A 189 7.15 -9.96 -0.98
N LEU A 190 7.45 -11.09 -0.31
CA LEU A 190 6.49 -11.97 0.32
C LEU A 190 6.85 -12.24 1.78
N SER A 191 5.86 -12.10 2.64
CA SER A 191 5.84 -12.60 4.02
C SER A 191 4.42 -13.04 4.37
N PRO A 192 4.21 -13.90 5.39
CA PRO A 192 2.88 -14.36 5.75
C PRO A 192 1.93 -13.20 6.04
N ASP A 193 0.82 -13.15 5.28
CA ASP A 193 -0.25 -12.18 5.44
C ASP A 193 -1.52 -12.71 4.77
N HIS A 194 -2.69 -12.39 5.30
CA HIS A 194 -3.98 -12.78 4.73
C HIS A 194 -4.18 -14.28 4.44
N ILE A 195 -3.52 -15.17 5.20
CA ILE A 195 -3.59 -16.62 4.97
C ILE A 195 -5.02 -17.15 5.22
N ASP A 196 -5.76 -16.54 6.15
CA ASP A 196 -7.19 -16.77 6.37
C ASP A 196 -8.04 -16.59 5.11
N ARG A 197 -7.61 -15.74 4.18
CA ARG A 197 -8.31 -15.38 2.95
C ARG A 197 -7.78 -16.13 1.71
N HIS A 198 -6.56 -16.65 1.76
CA HIS A 198 -5.90 -17.35 0.66
C HIS A 198 -5.68 -18.85 0.91
N GLY A 199 -5.93 -19.32 2.14
CA GLY A 199 -5.81 -20.72 2.54
C GLY A 199 -4.37 -21.16 2.81
N SER A 200 -3.39 -20.77 1.98
CA SER A 200 -1.97 -21.09 2.18
C SER A 200 -1.05 -19.98 1.67
N MET A 201 0.23 -20.08 2.08
CA MET A 201 1.28 -19.16 1.64
C MET A 201 1.61 -19.36 0.15
N GLU A 202 1.53 -20.58 -0.34
CA GLU A 202 1.74 -20.95 -1.74
C GLU A 202 0.67 -20.34 -2.64
N ASN A 203 -0.60 -20.41 -2.22
CA ASN A 203 -1.72 -19.77 -2.92
C ASN A 203 -1.58 -18.24 -2.94
N TYR A 204 -1.21 -17.65 -1.80
CA TYR A 204 -0.96 -16.21 -1.71
C TYR A 204 0.16 -15.77 -2.67
N ALA A 205 1.26 -16.54 -2.73
CA ALA A 205 2.36 -16.31 -3.67
C ALA A 205 1.92 -16.46 -5.13
N ALA A 206 1.19 -17.55 -5.46
CA ALA A 206 0.70 -17.81 -6.81
C ALA A 206 -0.25 -16.71 -7.33
N ILE A 207 -1.10 -16.18 -6.48
CA ILE A 207 -1.98 -15.05 -6.83
C ILE A 207 -1.15 -13.81 -7.17
N LYS A 208 -0.17 -13.46 -6.33
CA LYS A 208 0.68 -12.29 -6.58
C LYS A 208 1.58 -12.44 -7.80
N GLU A 209 2.08 -13.66 -8.07
CA GLU A 209 2.86 -13.98 -9.26
C GLU A 209 2.12 -13.65 -10.56
N ARG A 210 0.79 -13.79 -10.59
CA ARG A 210 -0.04 -13.47 -11.78
C ARG A 210 0.16 -12.04 -12.28
N LEU A 211 0.46 -11.08 -11.39
CA LEU A 211 0.68 -9.68 -11.77
C LEU A 211 1.97 -9.50 -12.59
N VAL A 212 3.02 -10.28 -12.31
CA VAL A 212 4.32 -10.18 -12.99
C VAL A 212 4.46 -11.19 -14.13
N ALA A 213 3.76 -12.31 -14.07
CA ALA A 213 3.91 -13.41 -15.04
C ALA A 213 3.55 -13.01 -16.48
N LYS A 214 2.63 -12.05 -16.67
CA LYS A 214 2.20 -11.55 -17.99
C LYS A 214 2.59 -10.10 -18.24
N ALA A 215 3.47 -9.54 -17.41
CA ALA A 215 3.93 -8.16 -17.56
C ALA A 215 4.89 -8.02 -18.74
N GLY A 216 4.86 -6.88 -19.44
CA GLY A 216 5.86 -6.55 -20.47
C GLY A 216 7.28 -6.47 -19.89
N LEU A 217 7.39 -5.97 -18.64
CA LEU A 217 8.57 -6.07 -17.79
C LEU A 217 8.13 -6.49 -16.38
N ALA A 218 8.71 -7.56 -15.85
CA ALA A 218 8.54 -8.01 -14.48
C ALA A 218 9.67 -7.44 -13.60
N VAL A 219 9.37 -6.52 -12.69
CA VAL A 219 10.31 -5.97 -11.69
C VAL A 219 10.07 -6.73 -10.40
N ILE A 220 11.03 -7.54 -9.96
CA ILE A 220 10.81 -8.49 -8.87
C ILE A 220 11.89 -8.34 -7.80
N GLY A 221 11.44 -8.11 -6.55
CA GLY A 221 12.30 -8.16 -5.37
C GLY A 221 12.78 -9.58 -5.10
N VAL A 222 14.08 -9.75 -4.80
CA VAL A 222 14.70 -11.07 -4.62
C VAL A 222 15.32 -11.26 -3.24
N ASP A 223 14.95 -10.43 -2.28
CA ASP A 223 15.52 -10.50 -0.92
C ASP A 223 14.91 -11.62 -0.05
N ASP A 224 13.71 -12.11 -0.40
CA ASP A 224 13.10 -13.27 0.26
C ASP A 224 13.07 -14.52 -0.65
N PRO A 225 13.07 -15.73 -0.07
CA PRO A 225 13.16 -16.98 -0.85
C PRO A 225 11.98 -17.20 -1.80
N MET A 226 10.75 -16.82 -1.40
CA MET A 226 9.55 -17.06 -2.21
C MET A 226 9.49 -16.11 -3.41
N SER A 227 9.81 -14.83 -3.22
CA SER A 227 9.90 -13.85 -4.31
C SER A 227 11.02 -14.20 -5.28
N ARG A 228 12.15 -14.72 -4.78
CA ARG A 228 13.24 -15.23 -5.62
C ARG A 228 12.78 -16.41 -6.46
N ALA A 229 12.00 -17.33 -5.90
CA ALA A 229 11.43 -18.45 -6.66
C ALA A 229 10.46 -17.98 -7.75
N ILE A 230 9.65 -16.95 -7.50
CA ILE A 230 8.80 -16.31 -8.51
C ILE A 230 9.66 -15.73 -9.64
N ALA A 231 10.73 -15.00 -9.30
CA ALA A 231 11.62 -14.42 -10.29
C ALA A 231 12.24 -15.48 -11.21
N HIS A 232 12.70 -16.60 -10.66
CA HIS A 232 13.21 -17.72 -11.46
C HIS A 232 12.16 -18.33 -12.38
N ARG A 233 10.94 -18.61 -11.89
CA ARG A 233 9.86 -19.12 -12.75
C ARG A 233 9.50 -18.17 -13.89
N CYS A 234 9.47 -16.86 -13.62
CA CYS A 234 9.25 -15.85 -14.66
C CYS A 234 10.37 -15.88 -15.71
N GLN A 235 11.64 -16.00 -15.31
CA GLN A 235 12.77 -16.12 -16.24
C GLN A 235 12.70 -17.40 -17.07
N GLU A 236 12.43 -18.55 -16.45
CA GLU A 236 12.27 -19.83 -17.13
C GLU A 236 11.13 -19.83 -18.16
N SER A 237 10.06 -19.06 -17.89
CA SER A 237 8.96 -18.86 -18.83
C SER A 237 9.28 -17.87 -19.98
N GLY A 238 10.48 -17.30 -19.99
CA GLY A 238 10.92 -16.34 -21.01
C GLY A 238 10.46 -14.91 -20.78
N ALA A 239 9.95 -14.57 -19.57
CA ALA A 239 9.55 -13.20 -19.26
C ALA A 239 10.77 -12.26 -19.17
N ASN A 240 10.59 -11.00 -19.55
CA ASN A 240 11.60 -9.97 -19.38
C ASN A 240 11.62 -9.54 -17.90
N VAL A 241 12.63 -9.97 -17.14
CA VAL A 241 12.74 -9.75 -15.70
C VAL A 241 13.83 -8.74 -15.37
N ALA A 242 13.55 -7.84 -14.44
CA ALA A 242 14.51 -6.97 -13.76
C ALA A 242 14.47 -7.25 -12.26
N PHE A 243 15.60 -7.53 -11.65
CA PHE A 243 15.71 -7.80 -10.22
C PHE A 243 15.79 -6.54 -9.39
N VAL A 244 15.25 -6.59 -8.18
CA VAL A 244 15.39 -5.55 -7.16
C VAL A 244 15.88 -6.18 -5.87
N SER A 245 16.89 -5.58 -5.22
CA SER A 245 17.46 -6.12 -3.99
C SER A 245 18.09 -5.02 -3.12
N VAL A 246 18.31 -5.34 -1.85
CA VAL A 246 19.18 -4.57 -0.94
C VAL A 246 20.60 -5.14 -0.88
N GLU A 247 20.88 -6.15 -1.68
CA GLU A 247 22.17 -6.79 -1.87
C GLU A 247 22.53 -6.80 -3.36
N PRO A 248 23.81 -6.95 -3.74
CA PRO A 248 24.21 -7.08 -5.14
C PRO A 248 23.44 -8.18 -5.89
N ILE A 249 23.04 -7.89 -7.12
CA ILE A 249 22.29 -8.81 -7.97
C ILE A 249 23.15 -9.32 -9.13
N ASP A 250 22.89 -10.56 -9.53
CA ASP A 250 23.42 -11.14 -10.76
C ASP A 250 22.33 -11.04 -11.85
N GLY A 251 22.52 -10.13 -12.80
CA GLY A 251 21.58 -9.85 -13.88
C GLY A 251 21.05 -8.42 -13.91
N LYS A 252 20.12 -8.16 -14.85
CA LYS A 252 19.53 -6.84 -15.07
C LYS A 252 18.65 -6.41 -13.89
N GLY A 253 18.78 -5.17 -13.46
CA GLY A 253 17.92 -4.62 -12.42
C GLY A 253 18.51 -3.44 -11.66
N VAL A 254 18.08 -3.25 -10.43
CA VAL A 254 18.57 -2.20 -9.52
C VAL A 254 18.75 -2.77 -8.12
N PHE A 255 19.88 -2.52 -7.50
CA PHE A 255 20.11 -2.88 -6.11
C PHE A 255 20.59 -1.71 -5.26
N ALA A 256 20.46 -1.83 -3.96
CA ALA A 256 20.98 -0.85 -3.02
C ALA A 256 22.31 -1.36 -2.42
N ASP A 257 23.40 -0.66 -2.71
CA ASP A 257 24.70 -0.82 -2.02
C ASP A 257 24.76 0.23 -0.91
N GLY A 258 24.35 -0.16 0.29
CA GLY A 258 24.13 0.79 1.38
C GLY A 258 23.08 1.85 0.99
N GLU A 259 23.48 3.10 0.94
CA GLU A 259 22.61 4.22 0.53
C GLU A 259 22.72 4.56 -0.97
N THR A 260 23.50 3.81 -1.75
CA THR A 260 23.65 4.05 -3.18
C THR A 260 22.80 3.07 -3.98
N LEU A 261 21.92 3.58 -4.85
CA LEU A 261 21.18 2.78 -5.81
C LEU A 261 22.03 2.56 -7.06
N VAL A 262 22.26 1.31 -7.40
CA VAL A 262 23.09 0.86 -8.52
C VAL A 262 22.22 0.15 -9.54
N GLY A 263 22.20 0.65 -10.76
CA GLY A 263 21.56 0.00 -11.91
C GLY A 263 22.52 -0.99 -12.57
N VAL A 264 22.00 -2.15 -12.95
CA VAL A 264 22.73 -3.16 -13.73
C VAL A 264 22.02 -3.37 -15.06
N LYS A 265 22.76 -3.18 -16.15
CA LYS A 265 22.28 -3.41 -17.51
C LYS A 265 23.41 -3.98 -18.37
N ASP A 266 23.12 -5.03 -19.13
CA ASP A 266 24.06 -5.70 -20.04
C ASP A 266 25.40 -6.11 -19.39
N GLY A 267 25.33 -6.48 -18.08
CA GLY A 267 26.48 -6.87 -17.27
C GLY A 267 27.28 -5.68 -16.67
N GLU A 268 26.91 -4.45 -16.99
CA GLU A 268 27.56 -3.25 -16.43
C GLU A 268 26.75 -2.68 -15.26
N ALA A 269 27.41 -2.41 -14.14
CA ALA A 269 26.84 -1.80 -12.96
C ALA A 269 27.25 -0.33 -12.87
N ALA A 270 26.27 0.58 -12.70
CA ALA A 270 26.55 2.00 -12.55
C ALA A 270 25.66 2.64 -11.46
N PRO A 271 26.20 3.57 -10.64
CA PRO A 271 25.40 4.29 -9.66
C PRO A 271 24.38 5.20 -10.34
N VAL A 272 23.13 5.11 -9.91
CA VAL A 272 22.01 5.93 -10.41
C VAL A 272 21.70 7.08 -9.47
N ALA A 273 21.59 6.80 -8.16
CA ALA A 273 21.21 7.80 -7.15
C ALA A 273 21.78 7.44 -5.77
N LYS A 274 21.75 8.42 -4.86
CA LYS A 274 22.03 8.22 -3.43
C LYS A 274 20.77 8.54 -2.61
N LEU A 275 20.55 7.78 -1.55
CA LEU A 275 19.43 7.96 -0.61
C LEU A 275 19.82 8.76 0.63
N SER A 276 21.14 9.03 0.82
CA SER A 276 21.63 9.82 1.95
C SER A 276 20.96 11.20 1.98
N GLY A 277 20.49 11.59 3.16
CA GLY A 277 19.81 12.87 3.37
C GLY A 277 18.32 12.88 2.99
N ILE A 278 17.77 11.82 2.39
CA ILE A 278 16.34 11.73 2.05
C ILE A 278 15.57 11.11 3.22
N GLY A 279 15.04 11.95 4.09
CA GLY A 279 14.38 11.52 5.33
C GLY A 279 13.17 10.59 5.11
N SER A 280 12.43 10.77 4.02
CA SER A 280 11.26 9.95 3.65
C SER A 280 11.61 8.54 3.16
N LEU A 281 12.88 8.27 2.81
CA LEU A 281 13.37 7.00 2.27
C LEU A 281 14.40 6.31 3.18
N ARG A 282 14.35 6.55 4.48
CA ARG A 282 15.24 5.90 5.46
C ARG A 282 14.98 4.41 5.61
N GLY A 283 16.07 3.65 5.84
CA GLY A 283 16.04 2.22 6.18
C GLY A 283 16.06 1.31 4.96
N ALA A 284 16.56 0.08 5.17
CA ALA A 284 16.76 -0.92 4.10
C ALA A 284 15.46 -1.24 3.32
N HIS A 285 14.31 -1.29 4.01
CA HIS A 285 13.02 -1.51 3.34
C HIS A 285 12.65 -0.39 2.35
N ASN A 286 13.02 0.87 2.64
CA ASN A 286 12.82 1.97 1.71
C ASN A 286 13.90 2.00 0.63
N ALA A 287 15.09 1.48 0.87
CA ALA A 287 16.08 1.26 -0.17
C ALA A 287 15.57 0.25 -1.23
N GLN A 288 14.90 -0.85 -0.81
CA GLN A 288 14.23 -1.76 -1.74
C GLN A 288 13.10 -1.08 -2.51
N ASN A 289 12.23 -0.31 -1.83
CA ASN A 289 11.16 0.45 -2.48
C ASN A 289 11.71 1.46 -3.51
N ALA A 290 12.79 2.15 -3.17
CA ALA A 290 13.45 3.11 -4.06
C ALA A 290 14.13 2.41 -5.24
N ALA A 291 14.78 1.26 -5.03
CA ALA A 291 15.35 0.46 -6.11
C ALA A 291 14.27 0.00 -7.11
N ALA A 292 13.10 -0.43 -6.62
CA ALA A 292 11.97 -0.77 -7.48
C ALA A 292 11.44 0.45 -8.26
N ALA A 293 11.32 1.60 -7.61
CA ALA A 293 10.86 2.82 -8.26
C ALA A 293 11.86 3.30 -9.33
N VAL A 294 13.16 3.18 -9.06
CA VAL A 294 14.22 3.49 -10.05
C VAL A 294 14.16 2.53 -11.23
N ALA A 295 14.00 1.22 -11.00
CA ALA A 295 13.89 0.23 -12.06
C ALA A 295 12.70 0.53 -12.99
N VAL A 296 11.53 0.86 -12.42
CA VAL A 296 10.33 1.27 -13.19
C VAL A 296 10.58 2.55 -13.97
N SER A 297 11.21 3.56 -13.34
CA SER A 297 11.45 4.86 -13.97
C SER A 297 12.43 4.77 -15.15
N LEU A 298 13.51 3.98 -14.99
CA LEU A 298 14.46 3.68 -16.07
C LEU A 298 13.79 2.95 -17.24
N ALA A 299 12.91 1.98 -16.94
CA ALA A 299 12.15 1.25 -17.97
C ALA A 299 11.18 2.15 -18.73
N LEU A 300 10.67 3.22 -18.10
CA LEU A 300 9.85 4.26 -18.75
C LEU A 300 10.68 5.40 -19.33
N SER A 301 12.00 5.19 -19.50
CA SER A 301 12.93 6.13 -20.14
C SER A 301 13.04 7.49 -19.41
N VAL A 302 12.88 7.50 -18.09
CA VAL A 302 13.17 8.69 -17.27
C VAL A 302 14.68 8.82 -17.10
N SER A 303 15.23 10.01 -17.32
CA SER A 303 16.66 10.24 -17.18
C SER A 303 17.14 10.11 -15.72
N PRO A 304 18.38 9.68 -15.47
CA PRO A 304 18.92 9.58 -14.11
C PRO A 304 18.86 10.89 -13.32
N GLU A 305 18.98 12.06 -13.98
CA GLU A 305 18.86 13.38 -13.36
C GLU A 305 17.44 13.60 -12.80
N LYS A 306 16.40 13.26 -13.59
CA LYS A 306 15.01 13.38 -13.17
C LYS A 306 14.66 12.37 -12.06
N ILE A 307 15.23 11.16 -12.13
CA ILE A 307 15.09 10.16 -11.07
C ILE A 307 15.69 10.70 -9.75
N ARG A 308 16.93 11.25 -9.78
CA ARG A 308 17.54 11.83 -8.59
C ARG A 308 16.73 12.98 -8.02
N SER A 309 16.24 13.88 -8.88
CA SER A 309 15.37 14.98 -8.46
C SER A 309 14.11 14.45 -7.77
N GLY A 310 13.41 13.50 -8.38
CA GLY A 310 12.19 12.93 -7.82
C GLY A 310 12.39 12.15 -6.51
N LEU A 311 13.52 11.44 -6.36
CA LEU A 311 13.88 10.82 -5.09
C LEU A 311 14.09 11.88 -3.98
N HIS A 312 14.77 12.97 -4.31
CA HIS A 312 15.12 14.03 -3.35
C HIS A 312 13.90 14.84 -2.91
N THR A 313 12.97 15.10 -3.82
CA THR A 313 11.74 15.87 -3.57
C THR A 313 10.59 15.02 -3.01
N PHE A 314 10.76 13.69 -2.92
CA PHE A 314 9.69 12.81 -2.44
C PHE A 314 9.34 13.08 -0.97
N PRO A 315 8.13 13.57 -0.68
CA PRO A 315 7.74 13.96 0.67
C PRO A 315 7.50 12.76 1.60
N GLY A 316 7.42 11.54 1.05
CA GLY A 316 6.92 10.36 1.75
C GLY A 316 5.40 10.22 1.67
N LEU A 317 4.88 9.23 2.38
CA LEU A 317 3.45 9.05 2.56
C LEU A 317 3.01 9.59 3.92
N PRO A 318 1.86 10.30 4.00
CA PRO A 318 1.28 10.67 5.28
C PRO A 318 1.15 9.45 6.20
N HIS A 319 1.47 9.64 7.48
CA HIS A 319 1.33 8.61 8.52
C HIS A 319 2.21 7.35 8.34
N ARG A 320 3.23 7.39 7.48
CA ARG A 320 4.22 6.32 7.30
C ARG A 320 5.62 6.89 7.44
N MET A 321 6.22 6.75 8.62
CA MET A 321 7.54 7.30 8.92
C MET A 321 7.66 8.79 8.51
N GLU A 322 6.53 9.50 8.54
CA GLU A 322 6.40 10.89 8.13
C GLU A 322 7.13 11.80 9.12
N GLU A 323 8.12 12.54 8.64
CA GLU A 323 8.75 13.59 9.43
C GLU A 323 7.80 14.79 9.54
N VAL A 324 7.27 15.05 10.73
CA VAL A 324 6.31 16.13 10.98
C VAL A 324 7.03 17.45 11.28
N GLY A 325 8.14 17.37 12.00
CA GLY A 325 8.92 18.55 12.39
C GLY A 325 10.06 18.23 13.33
N ARG A 326 10.76 19.28 13.79
CA ARG A 326 11.88 19.20 14.73
C ARG A 326 11.76 20.26 15.80
N ILE A 327 12.29 19.95 16.98
CA ILE A 327 12.56 20.93 18.04
C ILE A 327 14.01 20.70 18.46
N GLY A 328 14.90 21.61 18.08
CA GLY A 328 16.34 21.40 18.29
C GLY A 328 16.82 20.10 17.60
N GLU A 329 17.41 19.19 18.37
CA GLU A 329 17.88 17.90 17.85
C GLU A 329 16.80 16.79 17.90
N ALA A 330 15.63 17.06 18.46
CA ALA A 330 14.52 16.09 18.53
C ALA A 330 13.71 16.08 17.25
N LEU A 331 13.57 14.90 16.63
CA LEU A 331 12.80 14.64 15.44
C LEU A 331 11.44 14.05 15.79
N PHE A 332 10.35 14.55 15.21
CA PHE A 332 8.99 14.04 15.42
C PHE A 332 8.54 13.25 14.19
N ILE A 333 8.26 11.94 14.40
CA ILE A 333 7.91 10.98 13.33
C ILE A 333 6.50 10.44 13.54
N ASN A 334 5.68 10.60 12.52
CA ASN A 334 4.32 10.07 12.44
C ASN A 334 4.31 8.76 11.65
N ASP A 335 4.14 7.65 12.35
CA ASP A 335 3.98 6.32 11.76
C ASP A 335 2.64 5.69 12.22
N SER A 336 1.59 6.51 12.27
CA SER A 336 0.25 6.10 12.72
C SER A 336 -0.33 4.91 11.95
N LYS A 337 0.12 4.67 10.71
CA LYS A 337 -0.23 3.51 9.88
C LYS A 337 0.30 2.19 10.42
N ALA A 338 1.29 2.19 11.31
CA ALA A 338 1.82 0.99 11.95
C ALA A 338 0.83 0.44 12.99
N THR A 339 -0.18 -0.27 12.52
CA THR A 339 -1.30 -0.80 13.33
C THR A 339 -1.07 -2.22 13.86
N ASN A 340 0.16 -2.71 13.79
CA ASN A 340 0.59 -4.00 14.34
C ASN A 340 2.10 -3.99 14.61
N ALA A 341 2.59 -5.00 15.35
CA ALA A 341 4.00 -5.11 15.73
C ALA A 341 4.95 -5.20 14.52
N ASP A 342 4.61 -5.97 13.48
CA ASP A 342 5.44 -6.13 12.26
C ASP A 342 5.69 -4.79 11.55
N SER A 343 4.66 -3.95 11.44
CA SER A 343 4.81 -2.61 10.87
C SER A 343 5.68 -1.70 11.75
N THR A 344 5.46 -1.72 13.08
CA THR A 344 6.22 -0.91 14.05
C THR A 344 7.69 -1.34 14.13
N GLU A 345 7.99 -2.62 13.91
CA GLU A 345 9.37 -3.12 13.89
C GLU A 345 10.26 -2.31 12.93
N LYS A 346 9.73 -1.92 11.78
CA LYS A 346 10.45 -1.15 10.75
C LYS A 346 10.86 0.24 11.26
N ALA A 347 9.97 0.89 11.98
CA ALA A 347 10.26 2.17 12.62
C ALA A 347 11.34 2.02 13.71
N LEU A 348 11.20 1.02 14.60
CA LEU A 348 12.17 0.78 15.65
C LEU A 348 13.56 0.38 15.13
N LYS A 349 13.63 -0.28 13.96
CA LYS A 349 14.91 -0.56 13.28
C LYS A 349 15.61 0.70 12.80
N SER A 350 14.85 1.72 12.38
CA SER A 350 15.35 2.88 11.66
C SER A 350 15.87 4.00 12.54
N PHE A 351 15.60 3.94 13.86
CA PHE A 351 15.97 4.99 14.80
C PHE A 351 16.64 4.46 16.08
N ASP A 352 17.34 5.37 16.75
CA ASP A 352 17.90 5.20 18.10
C ASP A 352 17.41 6.33 19.01
N ASN A 353 17.59 6.21 20.32
CA ASN A 353 17.13 7.18 21.33
C ASN A 353 15.63 7.54 21.18
N ILE A 354 14.81 6.50 21.11
CA ILE A 354 13.38 6.61 20.77
C ILE A 354 12.57 6.96 22.03
N LEU A 355 11.74 7.99 21.93
CA LEU A 355 10.64 8.33 22.80
C LEU A 355 9.37 7.83 22.12
N TRP A 356 8.87 6.66 22.53
CA TRP A 356 7.91 5.87 21.79
C TRP A 356 6.48 6.07 22.25
N ILE A 357 5.61 6.62 21.43
CA ILE A 357 4.15 6.72 21.64
C ILE A 357 3.49 5.51 21.01
N LEU A 358 2.84 4.68 21.85
CA LEU A 358 2.23 3.42 21.38
C LEU A 358 0.94 3.11 22.13
N GLY A 359 0.07 2.31 21.48
CA GLY A 359 -1.20 1.87 22.04
C GLY A 359 -2.39 2.12 21.14
N GLY A 360 -3.57 1.78 21.66
CA GLY A 360 -4.82 1.69 20.92
C GLY A 360 -5.44 0.30 21.10
N LYS A 361 -6.19 -0.20 20.13
CA LYS A 361 -6.75 -1.56 20.15
C LYS A 361 -5.72 -2.56 19.65
N ALA A 362 -5.16 -3.35 20.57
CA ALA A 362 -4.11 -4.33 20.27
C ALA A 362 -4.63 -5.47 19.38
N LYS A 363 -3.71 -6.01 18.56
CA LYS A 363 -3.88 -7.29 17.87
C LYS A 363 -3.28 -8.41 18.70
N GLU A 364 -3.62 -9.66 18.33
CA GLU A 364 -3.06 -10.85 18.96
C GLU A 364 -1.52 -10.81 18.96
N GLY A 365 -0.91 -11.23 20.06
CA GLY A 365 0.55 -11.19 20.26
C GLY A 365 1.11 -9.84 20.73
N GLY A 366 0.35 -8.75 20.67
CA GLY A 366 0.75 -7.43 21.20
C GLY A 366 2.11 -6.96 20.68
N ILE A 367 2.97 -6.48 21.61
CA ILE A 367 4.32 -5.96 21.31
C ILE A 367 5.45 -6.91 21.71
N ALA A 368 5.15 -8.15 22.15
CA ALA A 368 6.17 -9.11 22.56
C ALA A 368 7.25 -9.38 21.49
N PRO A 369 6.95 -9.44 20.19
CA PRO A 369 7.95 -9.61 19.13
C PRO A 369 8.96 -8.45 19.03
N LEU A 370 8.66 -7.29 19.62
CA LEU A 370 9.47 -6.08 19.54
C LEU A 370 10.53 -5.99 20.66
N LYS A 371 10.55 -6.91 21.61
CA LYS A 371 11.48 -6.88 22.77
C LYS A 371 12.95 -6.70 22.39
N LYS A 372 13.38 -7.24 21.26
CA LYS A 372 14.76 -7.11 20.75
C LYS A 372 15.18 -5.65 20.44
N TYR A 373 14.20 -4.73 20.32
CA TYR A 373 14.45 -3.29 20.07
C TYR A 373 14.33 -2.43 21.33
N PHE A 374 13.94 -2.98 22.49
CA PHE A 374 13.80 -2.25 23.74
C PHE A 374 15.07 -1.46 24.13
N PRO A 375 16.30 -1.96 23.88
CA PRO A 375 17.52 -1.16 24.17
C PRO A 375 17.62 0.17 23.43
N LYS A 376 16.87 0.37 22.33
CA LYS A 376 16.82 1.62 21.56
C LYS A 376 15.82 2.63 22.13
N ILE A 377 14.92 2.19 23.02
CA ILE A 377 13.80 2.98 23.55
C ILE A 377 14.22 3.62 24.87
N ARG A 378 14.17 4.94 24.94
CA ARG A 378 14.49 5.70 26.16
C ARG A 378 13.30 5.76 27.11
N LYS A 379 12.09 5.92 26.56
CA LYS A 379 10.85 5.92 27.31
C LYS A 379 9.66 5.64 26.40
N ALA A 380 8.61 5.00 26.95
CA ALA A 380 7.38 4.69 26.25
C ALA A 380 6.19 5.45 26.86
N TYR A 381 5.29 5.94 26.01
CA TYR A 381 4.09 6.71 26.37
C TYR A 381 2.87 5.92 25.89
N LEU A 382 2.15 5.33 26.86
CA LEU A 382 1.08 4.38 26.59
C LEU A 382 -0.27 5.10 26.45
N ILE A 383 -0.99 4.80 25.36
CA ILE A 383 -2.31 5.37 25.08
C ILE A 383 -3.35 4.26 24.80
N GLY A 384 -4.62 4.56 25.04
CA GLY A 384 -5.75 3.71 24.69
C GLY A 384 -5.85 2.39 25.44
N GLU A 385 -6.66 1.47 24.90
CA GLU A 385 -7.06 0.20 25.55
C GLU A 385 -5.89 -0.74 25.85
N ALA A 386 -4.82 -0.73 25.03
CA ALA A 386 -3.68 -1.63 25.22
C ALA A 386 -2.73 -1.25 26.35
N THR A 387 -2.98 -0.14 27.06
CA THR A 387 -2.07 0.45 28.06
C THR A 387 -1.57 -0.56 29.10
N ASP A 388 -2.45 -1.34 29.71
CA ASP A 388 -2.05 -2.26 30.79
C ASP A 388 -1.26 -3.47 30.25
N ALA A 389 -1.70 -4.07 29.15
CA ALA A 389 -1.01 -5.19 28.52
C ALA A 389 0.39 -4.81 27.99
N PHE A 390 0.52 -3.58 27.49
CA PHE A 390 1.81 -3.09 27.00
C PHE A 390 2.73 -2.69 28.15
N ALA A 391 2.20 -2.11 29.25
CA ALA A 391 2.98 -1.86 30.45
C ALA A 391 3.54 -3.15 31.06
N GLU A 392 2.74 -4.22 31.08
CA GLU A 392 3.20 -5.55 31.52
C GLU A 392 4.31 -6.10 30.60
N THR A 393 4.15 -5.97 29.27
CA THR A 393 5.14 -6.44 28.30
C THR A 393 6.46 -5.67 28.35
N LEU A 394 6.41 -4.35 28.59
CA LEU A 394 7.57 -3.48 28.77
C LEU A 394 8.30 -3.75 30.09
N GLY A 395 7.54 -4.06 31.15
CA GLY A 395 8.07 -4.41 32.46
C GLY A 395 9.06 -3.37 32.98
N ASN A 396 10.23 -3.85 33.41
CA ASN A 396 11.36 -3.02 33.85
C ASN A 396 12.38 -2.74 32.72
N ASP A 397 12.19 -3.35 31.55
CA ASP A 397 13.14 -3.21 30.43
C ASP A 397 13.06 -1.83 29.76
N VAL A 398 11.87 -1.20 29.80
CA VAL A 398 11.64 0.12 29.20
C VAL A 398 10.90 1.01 30.20
N PRO A 399 11.48 2.16 30.61
CA PRO A 399 10.75 3.18 31.34
C PRO A 399 9.48 3.59 30.61
N HIS A 400 8.34 3.63 31.30
CA HIS A 400 7.08 3.97 30.62
C HIS A 400 6.13 4.77 31.55
N VAL A 401 5.19 5.46 30.89
CA VAL A 401 4.13 6.23 31.55
C VAL A 401 2.78 5.95 30.86
N ARG A 402 1.74 5.87 31.65
CA ARG A 402 0.34 5.73 31.21
C ARG A 402 -0.21 7.12 30.88
N SER A 403 0.02 7.57 29.64
CA SER A 403 -0.45 8.89 29.18
C SER A 403 -1.96 8.93 28.94
N GLY A 404 -2.56 7.78 28.60
CA GLY A 404 -4.00 7.63 28.36
C GLY A 404 -4.45 8.15 27.01
N ALA A 405 -4.15 9.40 26.66
CA ALA A 405 -4.53 10.04 25.39
C ALA A 405 -3.34 10.58 24.61
N LEU A 406 -3.52 10.78 23.30
CA LEU A 406 -2.46 11.18 22.38
C LEU A 406 -1.88 12.56 22.69
N ASP A 407 -2.71 13.52 23.05
CA ASP A 407 -2.29 14.88 23.40
C ASP A 407 -1.31 14.88 24.59
N LYS A 408 -1.66 14.16 25.66
CA LYS A 408 -0.79 14.00 26.83
C LYS A 408 0.51 13.27 26.49
N ALA A 409 0.45 12.25 25.66
CA ALA A 409 1.64 11.52 25.23
C ALA A 409 2.60 12.42 24.43
N VAL A 410 2.10 13.27 23.54
CA VAL A 410 2.90 14.22 22.76
C VAL A 410 3.52 15.29 23.67
N GLU A 411 2.74 15.89 24.59
CA GLU A 411 3.25 16.86 25.56
C GLU A 411 4.40 16.29 26.40
N GLN A 412 4.20 15.08 26.97
CA GLN A 412 5.19 14.42 27.83
C GLN A 412 6.44 14.02 27.03
N ALA A 413 6.28 13.46 25.81
CA ALA A 413 7.39 13.07 24.99
C ALA A 413 8.21 14.27 24.52
N ALA A 414 7.56 15.39 24.18
CA ALA A 414 8.23 16.64 23.82
C ALA A 414 9.03 17.23 24.99
N ALA A 415 8.47 17.22 26.20
CA ALA A 415 9.17 17.69 27.40
C ALA A 415 10.39 16.82 27.72
N ASP A 416 10.27 15.49 27.64
CA ASP A 416 11.39 14.58 27.84
C ASP A 416 12.46 14.75 26.74
N ALA A 417 12.07 14.95 25.47
CA ALA A 417 12.97 15.23 24.36
C ALA A 417 13.77 16.50 24.59
N ALA A 418 13.14 17.57 25.05
CA ALA A 418 13.80 18.85 25.36
C ALA A 418 14.80 18.73 26.53
N ALA A 419 14.60 17.79 27.46
CA ALA A 419 15.51 17.54 28.57
C ALA A 419 16.68 16.62 28.20
N MET A 420 16.61 15.92 27.06
CA MET A 420 17.70 15.05 26.59
C MET A 420 18.84 15.84 25.96
N LYS A 421 20.07 15.31 26.12
CA LYS A 421 21.22 15.81 25.39
C LYS A 421 21.44 14.96 24.12
N GLY A 422 21.59 15.63 23.00
CA GLY A 422 21.84 15.01 21.70
C GLY A 422 20.56 14.54 20.98
N PRO A 423 20.72 13.93 19.81
CA PRO A 423 19.61 13.60 18.93
C PRO A 423 18.69 12.56 19.53
N SER A 424 17.37 12.81 19.44
CA SER A 424 16.31 11.93 19.87
C SER A 424 15.15 11.89 18.86
N VAL A 425 14.29 10.89 18.97
CA VAL A 425 13.14 10.72 18.08
C VAL A 425 11.86 10.51 18.91
N VAL A 426 10.92 11.43 18.81
CA VAL A 426 9.55 11.24 19.26
C VAL A 426 8.79 10.51 18.17
N LEU A 427 8.49 9.24 18.41
CA LEU A 427 7.95 8.32 17.43
C LEU A 427 6.52 7.91 17.79
N LEU A 428 5.52 8.35 17.02
CA LEU A 428 4.20 7.72 17.01
C LEU A 428 4.24 6.49 16.09
N SER A 429 4.38 5.29 16.66
CA SER A 429 4.26 4.01 15.93
C SER A 429 3.49 3.02 16.81
N PRO A 430 2.16 3.04 16.73
CA PRO A 430 1.27 2.58 17.79
C PRO A 430 1.25 1.07 18.03
N ALA A 431 1.65 0.24 17.07
CA ALA A 431 1.49 -1.22 17.08
C ALA A 431 0.02 -1.70 17.27
N CYS A 432 -0.94 -0.79 17.17
CA CYS A 432 -2.36 -0.98 17.45
C CYS A 432 -3.25 -0.32 16.40
N ALA A 433 -4.43 -0.90 16.16
CA ALA A 433 -5.52 -0.18 15.51
C ALA A 433 -5.96 1.02 16.38
N SER A 434 -6.62 2.01 15.76
CA SER A 434 -6.95 3.29 16.40
C SER A 434 -8.39 3.38 16.93
N TYR A 435 -9.21 2.36 16.67
CA TYR A 435 -10.67 2.39 16.80
C TYR A 435 -11.22 2.61 18.22
N ASP A 436 -10.36 2.54 19.23
CA ASP A 436 -10.69 2.86 20.63
C ASP A 436 -10.78 4.37 20.89
N GLN A 437 -9.94 5.17 20.23
CA GLN A 437 -9.89 6.64 20.43
C GLN A 437 -10.10 7.45 19.15
N PHE A 438 -9.93 6.83 17.96
CA PHE A 438 -10.03 7.51 16.67
C PHE A 438 -10.76 6.64 15.65
N PRO A 439 -11.55 7.23 14.71
CA PRO A 439 -12.27 6.48 13.67
C PRO A 439 -11.37 5.63 12.76
N ASN A 440 -10.14 6.08 12.51
CA ASN A 440 -9.14 5.40 11.69
C ASN A 440 -7.74 5.92 12.01
N TYR A 441 -6.71 5.29 11.41
CA TYR A 441 -5.32 5.68 11.63
C TYR A 441 -4.98 7.03 11.01
N GLU A 442 -5.68 7.46 9.96
CA GLU A 442 -5.51 8.76 9.32
C GLU A 442 -5.87 9.89 10.30
N VAL A 443 -7.03 9.79 10.97
CA VAL A 443 -7.46 10.76 11.97
C VAL A 443 -6.49 10.82 13.15
N ARG A 444 -6.02 9.66 13.66
CA ARG A 444 -4.97 9.63 14.70
C ARG A 444 -3.68 10.29 14.23
N GLY A 445 -3.26 10.01 13.01
CA GLY A 445 -2.03 10.58 12.46
C GLY A 445 -2.15 12.08 12.17
N ASN A 446 -3.31 12.57 11.71
CA ASN A 446 -3.58 14.00 11.58
C ASN A 446 -3.54 14.69 12.94
N ALA A 447 -4.20 14.12 13.95
CA ALA A 447 -4.16 14.64 15.33
C ALA A 447 -2.72 14.75 15.87
N PHE A 448 -1.87 13.73 15.64
CA PHE A 448 -0.46 13.81 16.02
C PHE A 448 0.27 14.95 15.29
N ARG A 449 0.05 15.09 13.98
CA ARG A 449 0.64 16.18 13.19
C ARG A 449 0.25 17.55 13.73
N ASP A 450 -1.03 17.74 14.02
CA ASP A 450 -1.56 19.02 14.51
C ASP A 450 -1.02 19.34 15.91
N LEU A 451 -0.97 18.35 16.80
CA LEU A 451 -0.38 18.49 18.14
C LEU A 451 1.10 18.86 18.08
N VAL A 452 1.88 18.19 17.23
CA VAL A 452 3.32 18.50 17.08
C VAL A 452 3.51 19.91 16.52
N ARG A 453 2.73 20.31 15.50
CA ARG A 453 2.81 21.66 14.91
C ARG A 453 2.43 22.77 15.87
N ALA A 454 1.62 22.46 16.87
CA ALA A 454 1.24 23.41 17.93
C ALA A 454 2.29 23.54 19.05
N LEU A 455 3.32 22.67 19.09
CA LEU A 455 4.36 22.76 20.10
C LEU A 455 5.21 24.01 19.92
N PRO A 456 5.61 24.69 21.03
CA PRO A 456 6.49 25.85 20.95
C PRO A 456 7.86 25.50 20.32
N GLY A 457 8.32 26.31 19.38
CA GLY A 457 9.65 26.18 18.77
C GLY A 457 9.79 25.05 17.75
N VAL A 458 8.67 24.46 17.29
CA VAL A 458 8.72 23.44 16.24
C VAL A 458 9.07 24.05 14.89
N GLU A 459 10.07 23.47 14.23
CA GLU A 459 10.35 23.67 12.82
C GLU A 459 9.57 22.62 12.03
N ALA A 460 8.40 23.01 11.51
CA ALA A 460 7.52 22.10 10.79
C ALA A 460 8.12 21.71 9.42
N LYS A 461 8.08 20.44 9.05
CA LYS A 461 8.43 19.97 7.72
C LYS A 461 7.17 19.82 6.87
N GLY A 462 7.16 20.45 5.68
CA GLY A 462 6.09 20.31 4.70
C GLY A 462 4.78 20.97 5.16
N ALA A 463 4.63 22.26 4.91
CA ALA A 463 3.35 22.92 4.78
C ALA A 463 2.90 22.88 3.32
#